data_7fb29cd7f2478ea3cfbfeab2e443941c
#
_entry.id   7fb29cd7f2478ea3cfbfeab2e443941c
#
_cell.length_a   1.000
_cell.length_b   1.000
_cell.length_c   1.000
_cell.angle_alpha   90.00
_cell.angle_beta   90.00
_cell.angle_gamma   90.00
#
_symmetry.space_group_name_H-M   'P 1'
#
loop_
_entity.id
_entity.type
_entity.pdbx_description
1 polymer ?
#
loop_
_entity_poly.entity_id
_entity_poly.type
_entity_poly.pdbx_seq_one_letter_code
_entity_poly.pdbx_strand_id
1 'polypeptide(L)'
;AQKEQIERFALTRGITIKKFFVFLESASKEQQPMQEAIDYCKNPKNGIELFIIKSIDRFTRGGSLSYDLLKNQLEANNVSLVDIYGVISSRQVNTLEHLGFEYKWSKYSPSKKSEILEAERSKDELRDIMSRMIGAEIRYTQLGFWMRQPPFGFVSEKVETNNGKRCILQPHPTEAQYITKIFDLRARGTMRDMEIVEEVNKLGYRGRVHYVRDK
;
A
#
# COMPACT_ATOMS: atom_id res chain seq x y z
N ALA A 1 10.92 0.51 15.39
CA ALA A 1 11.61 1.64 14.72
C ALA A 1 10.71 2.88 14.53
N GLN A 2 9.61 2.84 13.73
CA GLN A 2 8.77 4.05 13.51
C GLN A 2 8.04 4.51 14.76
N LYS A 3 7.44 3.59 15.50
CA LYS A 3 6.76 3.86 16.78
C LYS A 3 7.70 4.56 17.77
N GLU A 4 8.88 4.04 18.00
CA GLU A 4 9.90 4.61 18.89
C GLU A 4 10.31 6.05 18.51
N GLN A 5 10.38 6.33 17.20
CA GLN A 5 10.68 7.68 16.72
C GLN A 5 9.58 8.67 17.09
N ILE A 6 8.30 8.26 16.93
CA ILE A 6 7.14 9.08 17.31
C ILE A 6 7.07 9.24 18.83
N GLU A 7 7.32 8.18 19.59
CA GLU A 7 7.36 8.24 21.07
C GLU A 7 8.43 9.20 21.57
N ARG A 8 9.62 9.14 21.00
CA ARG A 8 10.72 10.07 21.33
C ARG A 8 10.36 11.52 20.99
N PHE A 9 9.78 11.73 19.80
CA PHE A 9 9.32 13.06 19.39
C PHE A 9 8.25 13.62 20.33
N ALA A 10 7.27 12.81 20.74
CA ALA A 10 6.24 13.21 21.67
C ALA A 10 6.80 13.52 23.06
N LEU A 11 7.71 12.67 23.56
CA LEU A 11 8.36 12.86 24.86
C LEU A 11 9.13 14.18 24.92
N THR A 12 9.92 14.49 23.88
CA THR A 12 10.73 15.74 23.84
C THR A 12 9.88 17.01 23.79
N ARG A 13 8.62 16.89 23.41
CA ARG A 13 7.68 18.02 23.30
C ARG A 13 6.58 18.03 24.36
N GLY A 14 6.64 17.12 25.33
CA GLY A 14 5.64 17.02 26.40
C GLY A 14 4.25 16.60 25.89
N ILE A 15 4.18 15.87 24.76
CA ILE A 15 2.93 15.43 24.15
C ILE A 15 2.55 14.07 24.73
N THR A 16 1.30 13.95 25.21
CA THR A 16 0.74 12.67 25.68
C THR A 16 0.10 11.91 24.52
N ILE A 17 0.60 10.72 24.23
CA ILE A 17 0.06 9.86 23.18
C ILE A 17 -1.11 9.07 23.75
N LYS A 18 -2.31 9.24 23.14
CA LYS A 18 -3.52 8.51 23.55
C LYS A 18 -3.68 7.17 22.84
N LYS A 19 -3.34 7.11 21.55
CA LYS A 19 -3.50 5.89 20.76
C LYS A 19 -2.49 5.83 19.63
N PHE A 20 -2.02 4.62 19.33
CA PHE A 20 -1.23 4.31 18.13
C PHE A 20 -2.09 3.54 17.12
N PHE A 21 -1.98 3.93 15.86
CA PHE A 21 -2.47 3.16 14.74
C PHE A 21 -1.29 2.56 13.98
N VAL A 22 -1.27 1.25 13.83
CA VAL A 22 -0.18 0.53 13.15
C VAL A 22 -0.76 -0.17 11.94
N PHE A 23 -0.31 0.21 10.76
CA PHE A 23 -0.73 -0.37 9.50
C PHE A 23 0.35 -1.34 9.02
N LEU A 24 0.01 -2.60 8.89
CA LEU A 24 0.93 -3.68 8.49
C LEU A 24 0.89 -3.95 6.97
N GLU A 25 -0.07 -3.37 6.28
CA GLU A 25 -0.29 -3.61 4.86
C GLU A 25 0.39 -2.57 3.97
N SER A 26 0.67 -2.98 2.72
CA SER A 26 1.30 -2.12 1.72
C SER A 26 0.35 -1.00 1.27
N ALA A 27 0.93 0.13 0.95
CA ALA A 27 0.30 1.42 0.65
C ALA A 27 -0.83 1.45 -0.38
N SER A 28 -1.04 0.40 -1.16
CA SER A 28 -2.13 0.34 -2.14
C SER A 28 -3.52 0.09 -1.54
N LYS A 29 -3.59 -0.33 -0.26
CA LYS A 29 -4.83 -0.55 0.50
C LYS A 29 -5.02 0.44 1.65
N GLU A 30 -4.18 1.44 1.75
CA GLU A 30 -4.02 2.31 2.92
C GLU A 30 -5.15 3.31 3.16
N GLN A 31 -6.06 3.52 2.23
CA GLN A 31 -7.11 4.54 2.46
C GLN A 31 -8.07 4.17 3.60
N GLN A 32 -8.42 2.90 3.75
CA GLN A 32 -9.35 2.47 4.80
C GLN A 32 -8.76 2.56 6.22
N PRO A 33 -7.56 2.02 6.49
CA PRO A 33 -6.96 2.13 7.83
C PRO A 33 -6.64 3.56 8.24
N MET A 34 -6.21 4.42 7.30
CA MET A 34 -5.97 5.84 7.58
C MET A 34 -7.27 6.57 7.90
N GLN A 35 -8.36 6.23 7.21
CA GLN A 35 -9.68 6.81 7.49
C GLN A 35 -10.15 6.44 8.90
N GLU A 36 -9.93 5.22 9.37
CA GLU A 36 -10.25 4.82 10.75
C GLU A 36 -9.51 5.67 11.79
N ALA A 37 -8.23 5.96 11.54
CA ALA A 37 -7.44 6.81 12.43
C ALA A 37 -7.96 8.26 12.45
N ILE A 38 -8.33 8.78 11.29
CA ILE A 38 -8.93 10.12 11.15
C ILE A 38 -10.30 10.16 11.84
N ASP A 39 -11.14 9.14 11.65
CA ASP A 39 -12.46 9.07 12.27
C ASP A 39 -12.39 8.97 13.80
N TYR A 40 -11.37 8.29 14.31
CA TYR A 40 -11.08 8.30 15.75
C TYR A 40 -10.76 9.72 16.24
N CYS A 41 -9.96 10.48 15.49
CA CYS A 41 -9.61 11.86 15.83
C CYS A 41 -10.80 12.83 15.75
N LYS A 42 -11.73 12.61 14.81
CA LYS A 42 -12.94 13.45 14.65
C LYS A 42 -13.91 13.32 15.82
N ASN A 43 -13.85 12.24 16.59
CA ASN A 43 -14.76 12.05 17.72
C ASN A 43 -14.36 12.96 18.91
N PRO A 44 -15.17 13.96 19.27
CA PRO A 44 -14.85 14.91 20.34
C PRO A 44 -14.61 14.24 21.70
N LYS A 45 -15.22 13.07 21.95
CA LYS A 45 -15.04 12.31 23.19
C LYS A 45 -13.59 11.85 23.39
N ASN A 46 -12.84 11.68 22.30
CA ASN A 46 -11.45 11.26 22.36
C ASN A 46 -10.50 12.40 22.73
N GLY A 47 -10.90 13.67 22.57
CA GLY A 47 -10.14 14.86 22.90
C GLY A 47 -8.75 14.85 22.26
N ILE A 48 -8.70 14.66 20.94
CA ILE A 48 -7.45 14.63 20.16
C ILE A 48 -7.22 16.02 19.57
N GLU A 49 -6.03 16.57 19.82
CA GLU A 49 -5.61 17.87 19.28
C GLU A 49 -4.55 17.72 18.17
N LEU A 50 -3.77 16.62 18.24
CA LEU A 50 -2.66 16.38 17.34
C LEU A 50 -2.74 14.99 16.70
N PHE A 51 -2.51 14.94 15.40
CA PHE A 51 -2.28 13.71 14.64
C PHE A 51 -0.81 13.69 14.20
N ILE A 52 -0.01 12.78 14.79
CA ILE A 52 1.43 12.72 14.56
C ILE A 52 1.73 11.61 13.56
N ILE A 53 2.46 11.95 12.51
CA ILE A 53 2.96 11.01 11.50
C ILE A 53 4.49 11.04 11.46
N LYS A 54 5.08 9.98 10.94
CA LYS A 54 6.53 10.00 10.72
C LYS A 54 6.89 10.95 9.58
N SER A 55 6.20 10.83 8.44
CA SER A 55 6.45 11.59 7.22
C SER A 55 5.21 11.54 6.32
N ILE A 56 5.13 12.43 5.36
CA ILE A 56 3.97 12.58 4.46
C ILE A 56 3.72 11.31 3.64
N ASP A 57 4.77 10.59 3.23
CA ASP A 57 4.67 9.31 2.51
C ASP A 57 4.02 8.18 3.33
N ARG A 58 3.96 8.34 4.67
CA ARG A 58 3.25 7.45 5.59
C ARG A 58 1.81 7.87 5.84
N PHE A 59 1.47 9.10 5.53
CA PHE A 59 0.11 9.61 5.64
C PHE A 59 -0.70 9.31 4.36
N THR A 60 -0.09 9.54 3.19
CA THR A 60 -0.71 9.22 1.90
C THR A 60 0.34 9.01 0.82
N ARG A 61 0.01 8.16 -0.16
CA ARG A 61 0.72 8.00 -1.43
C ARG A 61 -0.15 8.35 -2.63
N GLY A 62 -1.29 8.96 -2.38
CA GLY A 62 -2.24 9.40 -3.40
C GLY A 62 -1.93 10.75 -4.03
N GLY A 63 -0.79 11.38 -3.67
CA GLY A 63 -0.39 12.70 -4.13
C GLY A 63 -1.08 13.83 -3.37
N SER A 64 -0.97 15.06 -3.91
CA SER A 64 -1.42 16.29 -3.25
C SER A 64 -2.92 16.33 -2.97
N LEU A 65 -3.74 15.83 -3.89
CA LEU A 65 -5.20 15.82 -3.71
C LEU A 65 -5.62 14.95 -2.52
N SER A 66 -5.07 13.75 -2.40
CA SER A 66 -5.36 12.85 -1.27
C SER A 66 -4.83 13.44 0.04
N TYR A 67 -3.64 14.05 0.00
CA TYR A 67 -3.05 14.74 1.14
C TYR A 67 -3.96 15.85 1.66
N ASP A 68 -4.38 16.76 0.78
CA ASP A 68 -5.24 17.87 1.14
C ASP A 68 -6.60 17.42 1.67
N LEU A 69 -7.19 16.39 1.06
CA LEU A 69 -8.47 15.85 1.51
C LEU A 69 -8.38 15.30 2.93
N LEU A 70 -7.35 14.51 3.24
CA LEU A 70 -7.17 13.92 4.57
C LEU A 70 -6.80 14.99 5.61
N LYS A 71 -5.92 15.93 5.26
CA LYS A 71 -5.51 17.03 6.14
C LYS A 71 -6.70 17.94 6.48
N ASN A 72 -7.51 18.33 5.48
CA ASN A 72 -8.70 19.16 5.69
C ASN A 72 -9.73 18.48 6.60
N GLN A 73 -9.85 17.15 6.55
CA GLN A 73 -10.71 16.41 7.47
C GLN A 73 -10.27 16.54 8.94
N LEU A 74 -8.97 16.57 9.21
CA LEU A 74 -8.43 16.78 10.54
C LEU A 74 -8.61 18.22 10.98
N GLU A 75 -8.24 19.19 10.14
CA GLU A 75 -8.32 20.62 10.43
C GLU A 75 -9.77 21.09 10.68
N ALA A 76 -10.74 20.55 9.95
CA ALA A 76 -12.18 20.82 10.18
C ALA A 76 -12.66 20.40 11.57
N ASN A 77 -11.94 19.51 12.25
CA ASN A 77 -12.24 19.06 13.62
C ASN A 77 -11.21 19.60 14.64
N ASN A 78 -10.50 20.67 14.32
CA ASN A 78 -9.46 21.29 15.15
C ASN A 78 -8.32 20.33 15.54
N VAL A 79 -8.02 19.33 14.71
CA VAL A 79 -6.89 18.41 14.88
C VAL A 79 -5.76 18.83 13.97
N SER A 80 -4.61 19.16 14.54
CA SER A 80 -3.43 19.57 13.78
C SER A 80 -2.62 18.35 13.32
N LEU A 81 -2.29 18.29 12.03
CA LEU A 81 -1.37 17.29 11.48
C LEU A 81 0.08 17.75 11.69
N VAL A 82 0.92 16.88 12.22
CA VAL A 82 2.34 17.14 12.48
C VAL A 82 3.19 15.96 12.05
N ASP A 83 4.32 16.21 11.43
CA ASP A 83 5.32 15.20 11.11
C ASP A 83 6.57 15.36 12.00
N ILE A 84 7.30 14.24 12.22
CA ILE A 84 8.49 14.27 13.10
C ILE A 84 9.68 15.01 12.48
N TYR A 85 9.68 15.25 11.17
CA TYR A 85 10.76 15.95 10.47
C TYR A 85 10.53 17.46 10.33
N GLY A 86 9.32 17.94 10.68
CA GLY A 86 8.99 19.37 10.67
C GLY A 86 8.72 19.94 9.29
N VAL A 87 8.36 19.12 8.32
CA VAL A 87 7.91 19.58 6.99
C VAL A 87 6.55 20.27 7.10
N ILE A 88 5.65 19.71 7.95
CA ILE A 88 4.34 20.26 8.21
C ILE A 88 4.43 21.29 9.34
N SER A 89 4.01 22.52 9.07
CA SER A 89 3.99 23.60 10.05
C SER A 89 2.61 24.23 10.14
N SER A 90 2.16 24.45 11.36
CA SER A 90 0.93 25.21 11.64
C SER A 90 1.11 26.72 11.48
N ARG A 91 2.36 27.19 11.23
CA ARG A 91 2.67 28.61 11.08
C ARG A 91 1.96 29.18 9.85
N GLN A 92 1.15 30.20 10.09
CA GLN A 92 0.58 31.03 9.04
C GLN A 92 1.28 32.39 9.03
N VAL A 93 1.45 32.96 7.85
CA VAL A 93 2.01 34.29 7.64
C VAL A 93 0.91 35.14 7.00
N ASN A 94 0.69 36.32 7.55
CA ASN A 94 -0.20 37.32 6.97
C ASN A 94 0.65 38.37 6.22
N THR A 95 0.47 38.50 4.94
CA THR A 95 1.21 39.47 4.11
C THR A 95 0.91 40.93 4.45
N LEU A 96 -0.19 41.20 5.12
CA LEU A 96 -0.65 42.52 5.53
C LEU A 96 -0.52 42.78 7.04
N GLU A 97 0.19 41.91 7.77
CA GLU A 97 0.39 42.04 9.21
C GLU A 97 0.97 43.40 9.60
N HIS A 98 1.94 43.90 8.82
CA HIS A 98 2.59 45.21 9.04
C HIS A 98 1.66 46.42 8.88
N LEU A 99 0.49 46.24 8.24
CA LEU A 99 -0.56 47.24 8.09
C LEU A 99 -1.73 47.08 9.07
N GLY A 100 -1.68 46.01 9.89
CA GLY A 100 -2.76 45.68 10.83
C GLY A 100 -4.02 45.12 10.19
N PHE A 101 -4.00 44.74 8.90
CA PHE A 101 -5.12 44.17 8.20
C PHE A 101 -4.98 42.66 8.04
N GLU A 102 -6.13 41.98 8.07
CA GLU A 102 -6.20 40.55 7.87
C GLU A 102 -7.38 40.19 6.94
N TYR A 103 -7.06 39.48 5.84
CA TYR A 103 -8.03 38.96 4.91
C TYR A 103 -7.77 37.46 4.68
N LYS A 104 -8.79 36.72 4.28
CA LYS A 104 -8.64 35.30 3.99
C LYS A 104 -7.55 35.01 2.95
N TRP A 105 -7.40 35.85 1.94
CA TRP A 105 -6.39 35.73 0.88
C TRP A 105 -4.99 36.19 1.31
N SER A 106 -4.86 37.02 2.35
CA SER A 106 -3.57 37.53 2.82
C SER A 106 -2.83 36.53 3.72
N LYS A 107 -3.51 35.48 4.18
CA LYS A 107 -2.92 34.41 4.98
C LYS A 107 -2.46 33.25 4.11
N TYR A 108 -1.28 32.76 4.34
CA TYR A 108 -0.78 31.54 3.71
C TYR A 108 0.15 30.77 4.65
N SER A 109 0.25 29.45 4.43
CA SER A 109 1.21 28.60 5.11
C SER A 109 2.49 28.49 4.26
N PRO A 110 3.66 28.93 4.74
CA PRO A 110 4.93 28.78 4.02
C PRO A 110 5.29 27.33 3.72
N SER A 111 4.89 26.40 4.60
CA SER A 111 5.15 24.96 4.45
C SER A 111 4.29 24.27 3.39
N LYS A 112 3.16 24.89 3.00
CA LYS A 112 2.19 24.26 2.09
C LYS A 112 2.79 23.78 0.77
N LYS A 113 3.71 24.55 0.18
CA LYS A 113 4.39 24.14 -1.05
C LYS A 113 5.27 22.91 -0.84
N SER A 114 6.00 22.86 0.27
CA SER A 114 6.84 21.73 0.62
C SER A 114 6.03 20.48 0.92
N GLU A 115 4.89 20.62 1.60
CA GLU A 115 3.96 19.54 1.88
C GLU A 115 3.39 18.91 0.60
N ILE A 116 2.93 19.77 -0.34
CA ILE A 116 2.41 19.35 -1.65
C ILE A 116 3.50 18.64 -2.46
N LEU A 117 4.71 19.22 -2.51
CA LEU A 117 5.82 18.63 -3.25
C LEU A 117 6.21 17.26 -2.70
N GLU A 118 6.26 17.10 -1.39
CA GLU A 118 6.58 15.83 -0.76
C GLU A 118 5.47 14.77 -0.98
N ALA A 119 4.20 15.17 -1.00
CA ALA A 119 3.09 14.29 -1.32
C ALA A 119 3.14 13.80 -2.79
N GLU A 120 3.44 14.68 -3.75
CA GLU A 120 3.61 14.29 -5.16
C GLU A 120 4.84 13.41 -5.35
N ARG A 121 5.96 13.73 -4.69
CA ARG A 121 7.16 12.89 -4.71
C ARG A 121 6.89 11.46 -4.23
N SER A 122 6.11 11.31 -3.17
CA SER A 122 5.73 9.99 -2.64
C SER A 122 4.94 9.16 -3.66
N LYS A 123 4.07 9.81 -4.43
CA LYS A 123 3.31 9.19 -5.53
C LYS A 123 4.23 8.79 -6.70
N ASP A 124 5.16 9.67 -7.07
CA ASP A 124 6.11 9.41 -8.14
C ASP A 124 7.07 8.26 -7.79
N GLU A 125 7.57 8.22 -6.55
CA GLU A 125 8.38 7.11 -6.06
C GLU A 125 7.65 5.77 -6.16
N LEU A 126 6.37 5.71 -5.80
CA LEU A 126 5.57 4.50 -5.96
C LEU A 126 5.47 4.07 -7.43
N ARG A 127 5.24 5.02 -8.34
CA ARG A 127 5.21 4.77 -9.80
C ARG A 127 6.52 4.19 -10.30
N ASP A 128 7.64 4.76 -9.87
CA ASP A 128 8.98 4.32 -10.26
C ASP A 128 9.31 2.92 -9.74
N ILE A 129 8.93 2.63 -8.48
CA ILE A 129 9.08 1.29 -7.89
C ILE A 129 8.27 0.27 -8.69
N MET A 130 7.00 0.57 -8.97
CA MET A 130 6.13 -0.31 -9.74
C MET A 130 6.64 -0.53 -11.17
N SER A 131 7.09 0.54 -11.84
CA SER A 131 7.65 0.46 -13.20
C SER A 131 8.89 -0.43 -13.24
N ARG A 132 9.80 -0.26 -12.28
CA ARG A 132 11.00 -1.11 -12.16
C ARG A 132 10.65 -2.58 -11.86
N MET A 133 9.67 -2.80 -10.99
CA MET A 133 9.24 -4.15 -10.61
C MET A 133 8.58 -4.88 -11.79
N ILE A 134 7.67 -4.21 -12.50
CA ILE A 134 7.01 -4.78 -13.70
C ILE A 134 8.02 -5.00 -14.82
N GLY A 135 8.91 -4.03 -15.06
CA GLY A 135 9.97 -4.17 -16.07
C GLY A 135 10.92 -5.35 -15.78
N ALA A 136 11.26 -5.55 -14.51
CA ALA A 136 12.05 -6.71 -14.09
C ALA A 136 11.27 -8.03 -14.28
N GLU A 137 9.99 -8.06 -13.93
CA GLU A 137 9.12 -9.24 -14.12
C GLU A 137 9.02 -9.62 -15.60
N ILE A 138 8.76 -8.66 -16.48
CA ILE A 138 8.69 -8.89 -17.94
C ILE A 138 10.03 -9.46 -18.45
N ARG A 139 11.14 -8.81 -18.09
CA ARG A 139 12.47 -9.25 -18.51
C ARG A 139 12.79 -10.66 -18.05
N TYR A 140 12.54 -10.98 -16.77
CA TYR A 140 12.82 -12.33 -16.25
C TYR A 140 11.91 -13.38 -16.84
N THR A 141 10.63 -13.07 -17.11
CA THR A 141 9.72 -13.97 -17.80
C THR A 141 10.19 -14.25 -19.23
N GLN A 142 10.67 -13.25 -19.97
CA GLN A 142 11.24 -13.40 -21.30
C GLN A 142 12.50 -14.28 -21.30
N LEU A 143 13.26 -14.28 -20.20
CA LEU A 143 14.42 -15.15 -19.98
C LEU A 143 14.05 -16.56 -19.51
N GLY A 144 12.75 -16.87 -19.38
CA GLY A 144 12.26 -18.19 -18.94
C GLY A 144 12.20 -18.36 -17.43
N PHE A 145 12.42 -17.31 -16.64
CA PHE A 145 12.31 -17.36 -15.18
C PHE A 145 10.90 -17.00 -14.72
N TRP A 146 10.47 -17.57 -13.61
CA TRP A 146 9.17 -17.34 -13.02
C TRP A 146 9.29 -16.60 -11.69
N MET A 147 8.60 -15.48 -11.53
CA MET A 147 8.73 -14.61 -10.35
C MET A 147 7.52 -14.65 -9.41
N ARG A 148 6.41 -15.25 -9.84
CA ARG A 148 5.18 -15.35 -9.05
C ARG A 148 5.00 -16.75 -8.47
N GLN A 149 3.93 -16.92 -7.71
CA GLN A 149 3.51 -18.25 -7.27
C GLN A 149 3.25 -19.14 -8.51
N PRO A 150 3.76 -20.38 -8.55
CA PRO A 150 3.57 -21.26 -9.70
C PRO A 150 2.09 -21.56 -9.90
N PRO A 151 1.59 -21.53 -11.16
CA PRO A 151 0.23 -21.91 -11.46
C PRO A 151 -0.01 -23.38 -11.15
N PHE A 152 -1.28 -23.79 -11.11
CA PHE A 152 -1.65 -25.18 -10.89
C PHE A 152 -1.05 -26.08 -12.01
N GLY A 153 -0.55 -27.25 -11.63
CA GLY A 153 0.15 -28.17 -12.53
C GLY A 153 1.65 -27.92 -12.62
N PHE A 154 2.16 -26.87 -11.97
CA PHE A 154 3.58 -26.55 -11.96
C PHE A 154 4.13 -26.39 -10.53
N VAL A 155 5.41 -26.62 -10.38
CA VAL A 155 6.21 -26.34 -9.17
C VAL A 155 7.35 -25.40 -9.53
N SER A 156 7.71 -24.55 -8.57
CA SER A 156 8.84 -23.64 -8.73
C SER A 156 10.12 -24.33 -8.28
N GLU A 157 11.08 -24.42 -9.19
CA GLU A 157 12.42 -24.93 -8.93
C GLU A 157 13.45 -23.79 -8.95
N LYS A 158 14.36 -23.77 -7.96
CA LYS A 158 15.42 -22.78 -7.89
C LYS A 158 16.63 -23.27 -8.67
N VAL A 159 17.06 -22.48 -9.64
CA VAL A 159 18.27 -22.72 -10.44
C VAL A 159 19.30 -21.64 -10.14
N GLU A 160 20.57 -22.02 -10.14
CA GLU A 160 21.67 -21.06 -10.04
C GLU A 160 21.99 -20.48 -11.41
N THR A 161 22.17 -19.17 -11.45
CA THR A 161 22.55 -18.42 -12.65
C THR A 161 23.73 -17.51 -12.33
N ASN A 162 24.40 -16.99 -13.35
CA ASN A 162 25.51 -16.03 -13.17
C ASN A 162 25.10 -14.77 -12.37
N ASN A 163 23.79 -14.47 -12.32
CA ASN A 163 23.22 -13.30 -11.62
C ASN A 163 22.45 -13.69 -10.34
N GLY A 164 22.79 -14.83 -9.73
CA GLY A 164 22.15 -15.33 -8.51
C GLY A 164 21.04 -16.35 -8.77
N LYS A 165 20.38 -16.79 -7.69
CA LYS A 165 19.32 -17.82 -7.76
C LYS A 165 18.08 -17.26 -8.42
N ARG A 166 17.50 -18.03 -9.35
CA ARG A 166 16.25 -17.74 -10.04
C ARG A 166 15.32 -18.94 -9.98
N CYS A 167 14.01 -18.70 -10.19
CA CYS A 167 13.00 -19.75 -10.21
C CYS A 167 12.59 -20.05 -11.65
N ILE A 168 12.47 -21.31 -11.99
CA ILE A 168 11.86 -21.81 -13.22
C ILE A 168 10.62 -22.62 -12.89
N LEU A 169 9.72 -22.79 -13.84
CA LEU A 169 8.57 -23.68 -13.71
C LEU A 169 8.93 -25.09 -14.19
N GLN A 170 8.64 -26.08 -13.36
CA GLN A 170 8.70 -27.49 -13.71
C GLN A 170 7.31 -28.11 -13.59
N PRO A 171 6.95 -29.10 -14.43
CA PRO A 171 5.69 -29.83 -14.26
C PRO A 171 5.60 -30.45 -12.86
N HIS A 172 4.48 -30.24 -12.18
CA HIS A 172 4.25 -30.87 -10.89
C HIS A 172 4.01 -32.37 -11.06
N PRO A 173 4.69 -33.27 -10.29
CA PRO A 173 4.65 -34.71 -10.53
C PRO A 173 3.24 -35.30 -10.57
N THR A 174 2.32 -34.80 -9.77
CA THR A 174 0.94 -35.31 -9.68
C THR A 174 -0.10 -34.40 -10.32
N GLU A 175 0.08 -33.07 -10.26
CA GLU A 175 -0.91 -32.12 -10.79
C GLU A 175 -0.87 -31.97 -12.30
N ALA A 176 0.33 -32.06 -12.92
CA ALA A 176 0.51 -31.80 -14.35
C ALA A 176 -0.34 -32.72 -15.23
N GLN A 177 -0.48 -33.99 -14.85
CA GLN A 177 -1.27 -34.99 -15.59
C GLN A 177 -2.76 -34.58 -15.71
N TYR A 178 -3.33 -33.97 -14.65
CA TYR A 178 -4.71 -33.52 -14.67
C TYR A 178 -4.90 -32.31 -15.59
N ILE A 179 -3.94 -31.38 -15.57
CA ILE A 179 -3.95 -30.22 -16.46
C ILE A 179 -3.88 -30.67 -17.93
N THR A 180 -2.96 -31.55 -18.26
CA THR A 180 -2.87 -32.14 -19.61
C THR A 180 -4.21 -32.79 -20.02
N LYS A 181 -4.81 -33.57 -19.13
CA LYS A 181 -6.09 -34.24 -19.39
C LYS A 181 -7.22 -33.24 -19.60
N ILE A 182 -7.29 -32.15 -18.81
CA ILE A 182 -8.29 -31.08 -18.99
C ILE A 182 -8.18 -30.45 -20.39
N PHE A 183 -6.96 -30.10 -20.79
CA PHE A 183 -6.74 -29.52 -22.12
C PHE A 183 -7.08 -30.49 -23.25
N ASP A 184 -6.73 -31.78 -23.14
CA ASP A 184 -7.07 -32.81 -24.12
C ASP A 184 -8.57 -32.98 -24.26
N LEU A 185 -9.31 -33.05 -23.16
CA LEU A 185 -10.76 -33.17 -23.19
C LEU A 185 -11.42 -31.94 -23.78
N ARG A 186 -10.90 -30.74 -23.46
CA ARG A 186 -11.40 -29.49 -24.03
C ARG A 186 -11.12 -29.38 -25.51
N ALA A 187 -9.92 -29.76 -25.95
CA ALA A 187 -9.54 -29.76 -27.37
C ALA A 187 -10.40 -30.66 -28.27
N ARG A 188 -10.92 -31.76 -27.71
CA ARG A 188 -11.85 -32.66 -28.43
C ARG A 188 -13.21 -32.01 -28.70
N GLY A 189 -13.60 -30.99 -27.94
CA GLY A 189 -14.83 -30.22 -28.14
C GLY A 189 -16.14 -30.99 -27.89
N THR A 190 -16.09 -32.22 -27.36
CA THR A 190 -17.25 -33.11 -27.19
C THR A 190 -17.91 -32.97 -25.80
N MET A 191 -17.24 -32.30 -24.84
CA MET A 191 -17.67 -32.19 -23.46
C MET A 191 -17.81 -30.71 -23.04
N ARG A 192 -18.80 -30.45 -22.20
CA ARG A 192 -18.96 -29.15 -21.53
C ARG A 192 -17.98 -29.04 -20.36
N ASP A 193 -17.70 -27.83 -19.91
CA ASP A 193 -16.75 -27.59 -18.82
C ASP A 193 -17.08 -28.35 -17.54
N MET A 194 -18.36 -28.45 -17.17
CA MET A 194 -18.82 -29.22 -16.02
C MET A 194 -18.56 -30.73 -16.17
N GLU A 195 -18.78 -31.28 -17.35
CA GLU A 195 -18.51 -32.69 -17.65
C GLU A 195 -17.02 -33.01 -17.57
N ILE A 196 -16.16 -32.07 -18.05
CA ILE A 196 -14.70 -32.18 -17.92
C ILE A 196 -14.30 -32.19 -16.44
N VAL A 197 -14.87 -31.29 -15.62
CA VAL A 197 -14.60 -31.22 -14.18
C VAL A 197 -14.99 -32.54 -13.49
N GLU A 198 -16.18 -33.09 -13.79
CA GLU A 198 -16.63 -34.34 -13.24
C GLU A 198 -15.70 -35.51 -13.62
N GLU A 199 -15.31 -35.58 -14.88
CA GLU A 199 -14.41 -36.61 -15.38
C GLU A 199 -13.04 -36.57 -14.69
N VAL A 200 -12.46 -35.37 -14.59
CA VAL A 200 -11.15 -35.20 -13.93
C VAL A 200 -11.22 -35.44 -12.43
N ASN A 201 -12.33 -35.07 -11.78
CA ASN A 201 -12.58 -35.38 -10.36
C ASN A 201 -12.69 -36.90 -10.09
N LYS A 202 -13.29 -37.67 -11.02
CA LYS A 202 -13.33 -39.16 -10.95
C LYS A 202 -11.92 -39.75 -11.00
N LEU A 203 -11.00 -39.10 -11.75
CA LEU A 203 -9.61 -39.50 -11.81
C LEU A 203 -8.79 -39.13 -10.56
N GLY A 204 -9.42 -38.48 -9.57
CA GLY A 204 -8.78 -38.12 -8.32
C GLY A 204 -8.26 -36.66 -8.25
N TYR A 205 -8.59 -35.83 -9.23
CA TYR A 205 -8.27 -34.40 -9.17
C TYR A 205 -8.84 -33.76 -7.90
N ARG A 206 -8.03 -32.96 -7.24
CA ARG A 206 -8.45 -32.08 -6.13
C ARG A 206 -7.73 -30.76 -6.25
N GLY A 207 -8.46 -29.65 -6.16
CA GLY A 207 -7.89 -28.32 -6.10
C GLY A 207 -7.03 -28.12 -4.85
N ARG A 208 -6.05 -27.23 -4.94
CA ARG A 208 -5.24 -26.84 -3.77
C ARG A 208 -6.15 -26.16 -2.73
N VAL A 209 -6.00 -26.54 -1.47
CA VAL A 209 -6.72 -25.88 -0.38
C VAL A 209 -6.13 -24.49 -0.17
N HIS A 210 -6.93 -23.47 -0.40
CA HIS A 210 -6.57 -22.11 -0.07
C HIS A 210 -7.08 -21.80 1.34
N TYR A 211 -6.17 -21.69 2.30
CA TYR A 211 -6.53 -21.16 3.61
C TYR A 211 -6.76 -19.65 3.45
N VAL A 212 -8.02 -19.22 3.53
CA VAL A 212 -8.34 -17.82 3.74
C VAL A 212 -7.89 -17.51 5.17
N ARG A 213 -6.86 -16.67 5.32
CA ARG A 213 -6.53 -16.12 6.64
C ARG A 213 -7.73 -15.27 7.04
N ASP A 214 -8.46 -15.70 8.03
CA ASP A 214 -9.46 -14.87 8.69
C ASP A 214 -8.76 -13.57 9.14
N LYS A 215 -9.37 -12.45 8.79
CA LYS A 215 -8.86 -11.10 9.07
C LYS A 215 -9.04 -10.75 10.54
#